data_c4d87830597364e5e4afa6684b50205d
#
_entry.id   c4d87830597364e5e4afa6684b50205d
#
_cell.length_a   1.000
_cell.length_b   1.000
_cell.length_c   1.000
_cell.angle_alpha   90.00
_cell.angle_beta   90.00
_cell.angle_gamma   90.00
#
_symmetry.space_group_name_H-M   'P 1'
#
loop_
_entity.id
_entity.type
_entity.pdbx_description
1 polymer ?
#
loop_
_entity_poly.entity_id
_entity_poly.type
_entity_poly.pdbx_seq_one_letter_code
_entity_poly.pdbx_strand_id
1 'polypeptide(L)'
;VRVFEEALMPRRSILLLAGVCIALAVALAVGTIVVVTGRGDAGSASRQIGSTGQPDVGGPFQLVNQDGQPVDQTLLNGKWSLVFFGFTYCPDYCPTTLQMLEATKRALGERADEVQIVFISVDPERDTPQAMKDYLSSDGFPEGVIGLTGTPAQVRAAADAYRAAYQKVGEGEAYTMNHSLTIYLMGPDGRFRSALGHDLGPANAARVIEQAMARG
;
A
#
# COMPACT_ATOMS: atom_id res chain seq x y z
N VAL A 1 49.28 -1.02 64.89
CA VAL A 1 49.71 -1.38 63.53
C VAL A 1 49.46 -2.87 63.37
N ARG A 2 48.39 -3.27 62.67
CA ARG A 2 48.11 -4.67 62.34
C ARG A 2 48.65 -4.92 60.95
N VAL A 3 49.65 -5.80 60.87
CA VAL A 3 50.23 -6.28 59.64
C VAL A 3 49.23 -7.27 59.03
N PHE A 4 48.76 -7.03 57.83
CA PHE A 4 48.00 -7.97 56.99
C PHE A 4 48.94 -9.05 56.53
N GLU A 5 48.80 -10.26 57.07
CA GLU A 5 49.49 -11.47 56.61
C GLU A 5 48.80 -11.94 55.33
N GLU A 6 49.42 -11.70 54.19
CA GLU A 6 49.00 -12.25 52.93
C GLU A 6 49.18 -13.79 52.92
N ALA A 7 48.07 -14.50 53.02
CA ALA A 7 48.05 -15.94 52.86
C ALA A 7 48.32 -16.30 51.37
N LEU A 8 49.58 -16.52 50.99
CA LEU A 8 49.97 -17.06 49.70
C LEU A 8 49.32 -18.44 49.50
N MET A 9 48.36 -18.54 48.60
CA MET A 9 47.80 -19.84 48.19
C MET A 9 48.91 -20.77 47.65
N PRO A 10 48.93 -22.06 48.08
CA PRO A 10 49.93 -22.98 47.58
C PRO A 10 49.82 -23.19 46.04
N ARG A 11 50.95 -23.14 45.36
CA ARG A 11 51.03 -23.27 43.89
C ARG A 11 50.17 -24.40 43.28
N ARG A 12 49.93 -25.47 44.04
CA ARG A 12 49.05 -26.61 43.62
C ARG A 12 47.57 -26.17 43.49
N SER A 13 47.06 -25.31 44.33
CA SER A 13 45.69 -24.81 44.29
C SER A 13 45.49 -23.86 43.13
N ILE A 14 46.48 -23.05 42.78
CA ILE A 14 46.44 -22.14 41.62
C ILE A 14 46.41 -22.96 40.31
N LEU A 15 47.21 -24.04 40.22
CA LEU A 15 47.23 -24.90 39.03
C LEU A 15 45.93 -25.70 38.85
N LEU A 16 45.29 -26.13 39.97
CA LEU A 16 43.97 -26.78 39.90
C LEU A 16 42.86 -25.84 39.47
N LEU A 17 42.85 -24.59 40.01
CA LEU A 17 41.88 -23.57 39.57
C LEU A 17 42.05 -23.20 38.09
N ALA A 18 43.30 -23.03 37.64
CA ALA A 18 43.56 -22.74 36.22
C ALA A 18 43.09 -23.88 35.32
N GLY A 19 43.32 -25.15 35.72
CA GLY A 19 42.83 -26.31 34.99
C GLY A 19 41.32 -26.39 34.87
N VAL A 20 40.61 -26.09 35.96
CA VAL A 20 39.11 -26.03 35.97
C VAL A 20 38.58 -24.91 35.08
N CYS A 21 39.19 -23.75 35.12
CA CYS A 21 38.78 -22.62 34.24
C CYS A 21 38.98 -22.91 32.77
N ILE A 22 40.09 -23.58 32.40
CA ILE A 22 40.34 -23.97 31.02
C ILE A 22 39.34 -25.05 30.57
N ALA A 23 39.04 -26.04 31.41
CA ALA A 23 38.06 -27.09 31.08
C ALA A 23 36.65 -26.50 30.89
N LEU A 24 36.24 -25.54 31.70
CA LEU A 24 34.95 -24.82 31.54
C LEU A 24 34.92 -23.98 30.26
N ALA A 25 35.99 -23.28 29.94
CA ALA A 25 36.08 -22.51 28.72
C ALA A 25 35.99 -23.36 27.45
N VAL A 26 36.64 -24.55 27.45
CA VAL A 26 36.57 -25.50 26.35
C VAL A 26 35.19 -26.13 26.23
N ALA A 27 34.52 -26.45 27.34
CA ALA A 27 33.15 -26.96 27.35
C ALA A 27 32.14 -25.96 26.82
N LEU A 28 32.29 -24.68 27.18
CA LEU A 28 31.49 -23.58 26.64
C LEU A 28 31.73 -23.37 25.14
N ALA A 29 32.97 -23.41 24.68
CA ALA A 29 33.31 -23.27 23.28
C ALA A 29 32.75 -24.42 22.41
N VAL A 30 32.85 -25.65 22.90
CA VAL A 30 32.26 -26.83 22.21
C VAL A 30 30.75 -26.79 22.24
N GLY A 31 30.13 -26.37 23.34
CA GLY A 31 28.69 -26.20 23.46
C GLY A 31 28.14 -25.17 22.47
N THR A 32 28.84 -24.04 22.29
CA THR A 32 28.45 -23.01 21.33
C THR A 32 28.61 -23.49 19.87
N ILE A 33 29.65 -24.22 19.54
CA ILE A 33 29.85 -24.81 18.20
C ILE A 33 28.75 -25.82 17.90
N VAL A 34 28.37 -26.69 18.82
CA VAL A 34 27.29 -27.67 18.63
C VAL A 34 25.94 -27.01 18.44
N VAL A 35 25.64 -25.91 19.17
CA VAL A 35 24.40 -25.16 19.02
C VAL A 35 24.36 -24.41 17.68
N VAL A 36 25.49 -23.89 17.20
CA VAL A 36 25.57 -23.16 15.93
C VAL A 36 25.52 -24.10 14.73
N THR A 37 26.20 -25.27 14.83
CA THR A 37 26.21 -26.28 13.73
C THR A 37 24.99 -27.20 13.73
N GLY A 38 24.35 -27.44 14.88
CA GLY A 38 23.15 -28.28 14.99
C GLY A 38 21.83 -27.55 14.62
N ARG A 39 21.89 -26.29 14.23
CA ARG A 39 20.74 -25.53 13.68
C ARG A 39 20.57 -25.62 12.17
N GLY A 40 21.37 -26.43 11.50
CA GLY A 40 21.19 -26.71 10.09
C GLY A 40 20.42 -28.02 9.90
N ASP A 41 19.10 -28.00 9.92
CA ASP A 41 18.14 -28.93 9.26
C ASP A 41 16.81 -29.04 10.01
N ALA A 42 16.30 -27.90 10.50
CA ALA A 42 14.85 -27.77 10.62
C ALA A 42 14.42 -27.09 9.32
N GLY A 43 13.75 -27.83 8.43
CA GLY A 43 13.27 -27.37 7.14
C GLY A 43 12.56 -26.03 7.25
N SER A 44 13.31 -24.95 7.12
CA SER A 44 12.80 -23.66 6.72
C SER A 44 12.31 -23.84 5.31
N ALA A 45 11.02 -24.19 5.17
CA ALA A 45 10.28 -23.72 4.02
C ALA A 45 10.50 -22.20 3.98
N SER A 46 11.56 -21.78 3.32
CA SER A 46 11.74 -20.41 2.87
C SER A 46 10.48 -20.09 2.09
N ARG A 47 9.48 -19.52 2.79
CA ARG A 47 8.50 -18.70 2.14
C ARG A 47 9.36 -17.61 1.51
N GLN A 48 9.80 -17.83 0.27
CA GLN A 48 10.30 -16.77 -0.57
C GLN A 48 9.17 -15.76 -0.65
N ILE A 49 9.17 -14.83 0.28
CA ILE A 49 8.53 -13.55 0.07
C ILE A 49 9.35 -12.96 -1.05
N GLY A 50 8.94 -13.24 -2.28
CA GLY A 50 9.39 -12.53 -3.46
C GLY A 50 8.89 -11.11 -3.33
N SER A 51 9.50 -10.33 -2.44
CA SER A 51 9.37 -8.90 -2.43
C SER A 51 10.08 -8.39 -3.67
N THR A 52 9.33 -8.22 -4.74
CA THR A 52 9.79 -7.50 -5.93
C THR A 52 9.96 -6.01 -5.65
N GLY A 53 9.96 -5.57 -4.39
CA GLY A 53 10.08 -4.18 -3.98
C GLY A 53 8.88 -3.31 -4.32
N GLN A 54 7.87 -3.82 -5.01
CA GLN A 54 6.62 -3.09 -5.24
C GLN A 54 5.66 -3.30 -4.07
N PRO A 55 5.05 -2.22 -3.56
CA PRO A 55 4.00 -2.34 -2.56
C PRO A 55 2.88 -3.24 -3.08
N ASP A 56 2.36 -4.10 -2.23
CA ASP A 56 1.15 -4.87 -2.50
C ASP A 56 -0.07 -3.93 -2.38
N VAL A 57 -0.36 -3.23 -3.47
CA VAL A 57 -1.44 -2.24 -3.61
C VAL A 57 -2.29 -2.63 -4.81
N GLY A 58 -3.60 -2.58 -4.64
CA GLY A 58 -4.57 -3.13 -5.57
C GLY A 58 -4.88 -4.58 -5.26
N GLY A 59 -5.89 -5.13 -5.91
CA GLY A 59 -6.35 -6.50 -5.68
C GLY A 59 -7.80 -6.68 -6.08
N PRO A 60 -8.39 -7.85 -5.76
CA PRO A 60 -9.75 -8.14 -6.13
C PRO A 60 -10.74 -7.21 -5.41
N PHE A 61 -11.73 -6.74 -6.17
CA PHE A 61 -12.89 -6.04 -5.65
C PHE A 61 -14.14 -6.47 -6.41
N GLN A 62 -15.30 -6.25 -5.83
CA GLN A 62 -16.61 -6.44 -6.47
C GLN A 62 -17.45 -5.22 -6.14
N LEU A 63 -17.71 -4.40 -7.12
CA LEU A 63 -18.44 -3.14 -6.98
C LEU A 63 -19.54 -3.04 -8.05
N VAL A 64 -20.23 -1.91 -8.09
CA VAL A 64 -21.25 -1.59 -9.08
C VAL A 64 -20.84 -0.27 -9.73
N ASN A 65 -20.92 -0.18 -11.06
CA ASN A 65 -20.63 1.07 -11.75
C ASN A 65 -21.83 2.06 -11.72
N GLN A 66 -21.63 3.25 -12.24
CA GLN A 66 -22.67 4.29 -12.29
C GLN A 66 -23.90 3.93 -13.15
N ASP A 67 -23.82 2.88 -13.95
CA ASP A 67 -24.93 2.35 -14.74
C ASP A 67 -25.63 1.17 -14.07
N GLY A 68 -25.28 0.86 -12.81
CA GLY A 68 -25.86 -0.23 -12.02
C GLY A 68 -25.34 -1.61 -12.39
N GLN A 69 -24.27 -1.72 -13.17
CA GLN A 69 -23.71 -3.01 -13.60
C GLN A 69 -22.64 -3.50 -12.63
N PRO A 70 -22.61 -4.79 -12.28
CA PRO A 70 -21.55 -5.35 -11.46
C PRO A 70 -20.21 -5.32 -12.21
N VAL A 71 -19.15 -4.93 -11.51
CA VAL A 71 -17.77 -4.84 -12.04
C VAL A 71 -16.78 -5.37 -11.00
N ASP A 72 -15.67 -5.89 -11.48
CA ASP A 72 -14.57 -6.35 -10.65
C ASP A 72 -13.22 -5.76 -11.13
N GLN A 73 -12.12 -6.19 -10.53
CA GLN A 73 -10.77 -5.72 -10.85
C GLN A 73 -10.35 -5.95 -12.32
N THR A 74 -11.01 -6.80 -13.06
CA THR A 74 -10.71 -7.02 -14.49
C THR A 74 -11.04 -5.79 -15.35
N LEU A 75 -11.84 -4.85 -14.82
CA LEU A 75 -12.06 -3.52 -15.40
C LEU A 75 -10.75 -2.78 -15.70
N LEU A 76 -9.68 -3.05 -14.94
CA LEU A 76 -8.38 -2.39 -15.11
C LEU A 76 -7.54 -2.99 -16.21
N ASN A 77 -7.93 -4.14 -16.77
CA ASN A 77 -7.14 -4.84 -17.78
C ASN A 77 -7.18 -4.13 -19.14
N GLY A 78 -6.03 -4.06 -19.79
CA GLY A 78 -5.89 -3.53 -21.14
C GLY A 78 -5.71 -2.01 -21.23
N LYS A 79 -5.90 -1.26 -20.15
CA LYS A 79 -5.67 0.19 -20.08
C LYS A 79 -4.87 0.57 -18.85
N TRP A 80 -4.12 1.65 -18.96
CA TRP A 80 -3.58 2.34 -17.78
C TRP A 80 -4.74 2.95 -17.00
N SER A 81 -4.75 2.79 -15.69
CA SER A 81 -5.87 3.25 -14.87
C SER A 81 -5.39 4.17 -13.77
N LEU A 82 -6.03 5.33 -13.66
CA LEU A 82 -5.88 6.26 -12.54
C LEU A 82 -7.04 6.00 -11.58
N VAL A 83 -6.76 5.27 -10.51
CA VAL A 83 -7.76 4.90 -9.50
C VAL A 83 -7.62 5.82 -8.31
N PHE A 84 -8.73 6.43 -7.87
CA PHE A 84 -8.74 7.20 -6.63
C PHE A 84 -10.04 7.02 -5.86
N PHE A 85 -9.95 7.20 -4.55
CA PHE A 85 -11.07 7.08 -3.63
C PHE A 85 -11.58 8.46 -3.25
N GLY A 86 -12.89 8.63 -3.23
CA GLY A 86 -13.53 9.90 -2.94
C GLY A 86 -15.03 9.74 -2.69
N PHE A 87 -15.78 10.83 -2.72
CA PHE A 87 -17.24 10.81 -2.58
C PHE A 87 -17.86 12.04 -3.24
N THR A 88 -19.13 11.94 -3.68
CA THR A 88 -19.77 13.01 -4.47
C THR A 88 -20.05 14.27 -3.65
N TYR A 89 -20.22 14.15 -2.36
CA TYR A 89 -20.44 15.27 -1.44
C TYR A 89 -19.15 15.95 -0.95
N CYS A 90 -17.99 15.59 -1.53
CA CYS A 90 -16.72 16.25 -1.22
C CYS A 90 -16.69 17.68 -1.77
N PRO A 91 -16.54 18.71 -0.92
CA PRO A 91 -16.68 20.08 -1.38
C PRO A 91 -15.46 20.62 -2.14
N ASP A 92 -14.30 19.97 -2.06
CA ASP A 92 -13.03 20.54 -2.53
C ASP A 92 -12.12 19.52 -3.24
N TYR A 93 -11.58 18.54 -2.53
CA TYR A 93 -10.52 17.69 -3.08
C TYR A 93 -10.98 16.80 -4.25
N CYS A 94 -12.17 16.22 -4.21
CA CYS A 94 -12.64 15.33 -5.28
C CYS A 94 -12.87 16.07 -6.61
N PRO A 95 -13.61 17.21 -6.64
CA PRO A 95 -13.77 17.95 -7.89
C PRO A 95 -12.44 18.51 -8.40
N THR A 96 -11.57 19.03 -7.53
CA THR A 96 -10.25 19.54 -7.91
C THR A 96 -9.36 18.43 -8.49
N THR A 97 -9.40 17.21 -7.91
CA THR A 97 -8.69 16.06 -8.44
C THR A 97 -9.20 15.67 -9.82
N LEU A 98 -10.52 15.61 -10.04
CA LEU A 98 -11.08 15.30 -11.36
C LEU A 98 -10.67 16.33 -12.41
N GLN A 99 -10.71 17.63 -12.09
CA GLN A 99 -10.26 18.69 -12.99
C GLN A 99 -8.75 18.58 -13.30
N MET A 100 -7.93 18.24 -12.31
CA MET A 100 -6.51 18.00 -12.50
C MET A 100 -6.28 16.80 -13.42
N LEU A 101 -7.03 15.71 -13.26
CA LEU A 101 -6.96 14.52 -14.12
C LEU A 101 -7.41 14.81 -15.55
N GLU A 102 -8.43 15.66 -15.75
CA GLU A 102 -8.81 16.16 -17.06
C GLU A 102 -7.66 16.93 -17.76
N ALA A 103 -7.05 17.84 -17.02
CA ALA A 103 -5.89 18.57 -17.55
C ALA A 103 -4.68 17.64 -17.80
N THR A 104 -4.52 16.56 -17.01
CA THR A 104 -3.50 15.53 -17.20
C THR A 104 -3.75 14.75 -18.50
N LYS A 105 -5.00 14.33 -18.76
CA LYS A 105 -5.36 13.66 -20.01
C LYS A 105 -5.07 14.55 -21.21
N ARG A 106 -5.40 15.83 -21.15
CA ARG A 106 -5.04 16.79 -22.21
C ARG A 106 -3.53 16.90 -22.42
N ALA A 107 -2.74 16.88 -21.35
CA ALA A 107 -1.28 16.92 -21.42
C ALA A 107 -0.67 15.65 -22.03
N LEU A 108 -1.33 14.49 -21.91
CA LEU A 108 -0.92 13.22 -22.53
C LEU A 108 -1.16 13.21 -24.07
N GLY A 109 -1.97 14.13 -24.60
CA GLY A 109 -2.25 14.23 -26.03
C GLY A 109 -2.84 12.93 -26.61
N GLU A 110 -2.21 12.39 -27.66
CA GLU A 110 -2.65 11.17 -28.34
C GLU A 110 -2.68 9.92 -27.44
N ARG A 111 -1.92 9.95 -26.33
CA ARG A 111 -1.89 8.85 -25.36
C ARG A 111 -3.02 8.90 -24.35
N ALA A 112 -3.84 9.93 -24.35
CA ALA A 112 -4.97 10.08 -23.41
C ALA A 112 -5.95 8.89 -23.47
N ASP A 113 -6.14 8.29 -24.65
CA ASP A 113 -7.05 7.16 -24.87
C ASP A 113 -6.53 5.84 -24.29
N GLU A 114 -5.22 5.76 -24.01
CA GLU A 114 -4.62 4.62 -23.30
C GLU A 114 -4.92 4.65 -21.79
N VAL A 115 -5.44 5.79 -21.27
CA VAL A 115 -5.66 6.03 -19.83
C VAL A 115 -7.14 6.16 -19.53
N GLN A 116 -7.61 5.37 -18.57
CA GLN A 116 -8.93 5.50 -17.96
C GLN A 116 -8.82 6.04 -16.54
N ILE A 117 -9.90 6.67 -16.08
CA ILE A 117 -10.02 7.17 -14.70
C ILE A 117 -11.12 6.37 -14.00
N VAL A 118 -10.81 5.85 -12.80
CA VAL A 118 -11.72 5.08 -11.97
C VAL A 118 -11.87 5.79 -10.64
N PHE A 119 -13.07 6.25 -10.35
CA PHE A 119 -13.45 6.90 -9.10
C PHE A 119 -14.23 5.91 -8.24
N ILE A 120 -13.68 5.54 -7.09
CA ILE A 120 -14.31 4.61 -6.15
C ILE A 120 -14.87 5.39 -4.96
N SER A 121 -16.20 5.31 -4.77
CA SER A 121 -16.83 5.97 -3.63
C SER A 121 -16.41 5.34 -2.31
N VAL A 122 -16.18 6.19 -1.30
CA VAL A 122 -16.00 5.80 0.10
C VAL A 122 -17.27 6.09 0.93
N ASP A 123 -18.34 6.56 0.29
CA ASP A 123 -19.61 6.90 0.91
C ASP A 123 -20.80 6.24 0.21
N PRO A 124 -20.87 4.91 0.20
CA PRO A 124 -21.91 4.19 -0.53
C PRO A 124 -23.34 4.43 0.00
N GLU A 125 -23.47 5.05 1.17
CA GLU A 125 -24.80 5.41 1.72
C GLU A 125 -25.45 6.55 0.92
N ARG A 126 -24.67 7.52 0.41
CA ARG A 126 -25.14 8.65 -0.40
C ARG A 126 -24.84 8.48 -1.88
N ASP A 127 -23.72 7.87 -2.20
CA ASP A 127 -23.24 7.69 -3.57
C ASP A 127 -23.87 6.47 -4.25
N THR A 128 -25.17 6.59 -4.56
CA THR A 128 -25.86 5.59 -5.39
C THR A 128 -25.30 5.62 -6.83
N PRO A 129 -25.52 4.58 -7.66
CA PRO A 129 -25.13 4.62 -9.06
C PRO A 129 -25.63 5.88 -9.79
N GLN A 130 -26.87 6.32 -9.57
CA GLN A 130 -27.40 7.52 -10.17
C GLN A 130 -26.69 8.78 -9.66
N ALA A 131 -26.45 8.93 -8.35
CA ALA A 131 -25.73 10.07 -7.79
C ALA A 131 -24.29 10.16 -8.36
N MET A 132 -23.61 9.01 -8.51
CA MET A 132 -22.30 8.93 -9.16
C MET A 132 -22.37 9.38 -10.62
N LYS A 133 -23.37 8.93 -11.37
CA LYS A 133 -23.56 9.31 -12.77
C LYS A 133 -23.78 10.82 -12.93
N ASP A 134 -24.67 11.39 -12.12
CA ASP A 134 -24.99 12.81 -12.15
C ASP A 134 -23.76 13.66 -11.78
N TYR A 135 -23.04 13.26 -10.74
CA TYR A 135 -21.80 13.95 -10.32
C TYR A 135 -20.71 13.91 -11.39
N LEU A 136 -20.44 12.75 -11.96
CA LEU A 136 -19.35 12.55 -12.94
C LEU A 136 -19.67 13.16 -14.31
N SER A 137 -20.93 13.51 -14.59
CA SER A 137 -21.33 14.25 -15.79
C SER A 137 -21.21 15.75 -15.66
N SER A 138 -20.66 16.27 -14.53
CA SER A 138 -20.48 17.71 -14.33
C SER A 138 -19.46 18.31 -15.29
N ASP A 139 -19.71 19.55 -15.70
CA ASP A 139 -18.82 20.27 -16.59
C ASP A 139 -17.41 20.43 -16.03
N GLY A 140 -16.41 20.24 -16.88
CA GLY A 140 -14.99 20.36 -16.51
C GLY A 140 -14.37 19.09 -15.88
N PHE A 141 -15.14 18.02 -15.75
CA PHE A 141 -14.60 16.71 -15.40
C PHE A 141 -14.20 15.91 -16.65
N PRO A 142 -13.30 14.92 -16.51
CA PRO A 142 -12.89 14.08 -17.63
C PRO A 142 -14.09 13.29 -18.17
N GLU A 143 -14.23 13.24 -19.49
CA GLU A 143 -15.19 12.33 -20.10
C GLU A 143 -14.81 10.87 -19.86
N GLY A 144 -15.82 10.01 -19.67
CA GLY A 144 -15.63 8.58 -19.52
C GLY A 144 -15.02 8.13 -18.19
N VAL A 145 -15.12 8.94 -17.14
CA VAL A 145 -14.78 8.50 -15.77
C VAL A 145 -15.70 7.35 -15.38
N ILE A 146 -15.11 6.29 -14.87
CA ILE A 146 -15.83 5.12 -14.36
C ILE A 146 -16.03 5.31 -12.86
N GLY A 147 -17.25 5.58 -12.44
CA GLY A 147 -17.64 5.70 -11.04
C GLY A 147 -18.04 4.34 -10.48
N LEU A 148 -17.48 3.98 -9.35
CA LEU A 148 -17.77 2.70 -8.68
C LEU A 148 -18.31 2.95 -7.28
N THR A 149 -19.35 2.22 -6.93
CA THR A 149 -19.98 2.18 -5.60
C THR A 149 -20.36 0.75 -5.25
N GLY A 150 -21.04 0.53 -4.13
CA GLY A 150 -21.48 -0.80 -3.73
C GLY A 150 -22.07 -0.79 -2.32
N THR A 151 -22.09 -1.95 -1.68
CA THR A 151 -22.40 -2.02 -0.25
C THR A 151 -21.21 -1.51 0.58
N PRO A 152 -21.43 -1.06 1.83
CA PRO A 152 -20.32 -0.66 2.71
C PRO A 152 -19.22 -1.73 2.86
N ALA A 153 -19.59 -3.01 2.86
CA ALA A 153 -18.65 -4.12 2.93
C ALA A 153 -17.78 -4.24 1.66
N GLN A 154 -18.39 -4.08 0.49
CA GLN A 154 -17.69 -4.11 -0.81
C GLN A 154 -16.73 -2.94 -0.95
N VAL A 155 -17.17 -1.74 -0.59
CA VAL A 155 -16.31 -0.53 -0.58
C VAL A 155 -15.15 -0.70 0.40
N ARG A 156 -15.41 -1.25 1.61
CA ARG A 156 -14.34 -1.54 2.57
C ARG A 156 -13.31 -2.51 2.00
N ALA A 157 -13.75 -3.60 1.38
CA ALA A 157 -12.84 -4.57 0.77
C ALA A 157 -11.98 -3.96 -0.34
N ALA A 158 -12.57 -3.10 -1.19
CA ALA A 158 -11.83 -2.38 -2.22
C ALA A 158 -10.81 -1.40 -1.61
N ALA A 159 -11.19 -0.62 -0.60
CA ALA A 159 -10.30 0.31 0.08
C ALA A 159 -9.13 -0.41 0.77
N ASP A 160 -9.39 -1.53 1.42
CA ASP A 160 -8.35 -2.35 2.09
C ASP A 160 -7.36 -2.92 1.06
N ALA A 161 -7.84 -3.40 -0.11
CA ALA A 161 -6.98 -3.87 -1.20
C ALA A 161 -6.03 -2.77 -1.72
N TYR A 162 -6.48 -1.54 -1.77
CA TYR A 162 -5.68 -0.37 -2.17
C TYR A 162 -4.95 0.31 -1.01
N ARG A 163 -5.14 -0.17 0.23
CA ARG A 163 -4.62 0.49 1.46
C ARG A 163 -5.10 1.94 1.56
N ALA A 164 -6.27 2.23 1.03
CA ALA A 164 -6.91 3.53 1.11
C ALA A 164 -7.66 3.65 2.44
N ALA A 165 -7.22 4.58 3.28
CA ALA A 165 -7.89 4.86 4.53
C ALA A 165 -9.09 5.78 4.30
N TYR A 166 -10.21 5.51 4.97
CA TYR A 166 -11.33 6.44 5.04
C TYR A 166 -12.10 6.30 6.36
N GLN A 167 -12.77 7.37 6.74
CA GLN A 167 -13.55 7.45 7.98
C GLN A 167 -14.69 8.44 7.84
N LYS A 168 -15.88 8.04 8.26
CA LYS A 168 -17.03 8.92 8.43
C LYS A 168 -16.82 9.84 9.62
N VAL A 169 -17.03 11.15 9.45
CA VAL A 169 -16.86 12.19 10.48
C VAL A 169 -18.13 13.01 10.57
N GLY A 170 -18.66 13.13 11.78
CA GLY A 170 -19.93 13.77 12.07
C GLY A 170 -21.09 12.79 12.13
N GLU A 171 -22.28 13.32 12.41
CA GLU A 171 -23.52 12.58 12.58
C GLU A 171 -24.65 13.18 11.75
N GLY A 172 -25.75 12.44 11.60
CA GLY A 172 -26.92 12.86 10.82
C GLY A 172 -26.60 12.98 9.33
N GLU A 173 -27.29 13.87 8.64
CA GLU A 173 -27.15 14.06 7.18
C GLU A 173 -25.94 14.95 6.80
N ALA A 174 -25.41 15.74 7.74
CA ALA A 174 -24.33 16.69 7.52
C ALA A 174 -22.92 16.11 7.73
N TYR A 175 -22.79 14.76 7.78
CA TYR A 175 -21.46 14.14 7.92
C TYR A 175 -20.58 14.32 6.68
N THR A 176 -19.28 14.20 6.88
CA THR A 176 -18.28 14.16 5.81
C THR A 176 -17.44 12.88 5.90
N MET A 177 -16.63 12.63 4.87
CA MET A 177 -15.68 11.52 4.85
C MET A 177 -14.25 12.05 4.81
N ASN A 178 -13.44 11.66 5.80
CA ASN A 178 -11.99 11.76 5.66
C ASN A 178 -11.50 10.57 4.86
N HIS A 179 -10.64 10.79 3.86
CA HIS A 179 -10.11 9.72 3.02
C HIS A 179 -8.71 10.03 2.50
N SER A 180 -8.01 8.99 2.04
CA SER A 180 -6.72 9.12 1.36
C SER A 180 -6.87 9.89 0.05
N LEU A 181 -5.95 10.84 -0.22
CA LEU A 181 -5.93 11.67 -1.43
C LEU A 181 -4.99 11.11 -2.51
N THR A 182 -4.59 9.87 -2.38
CA THR A 182 -3.68 9.19 -3.31
C THR A 182 -4.40 8.78 -4.58
N ILE A 183 -3.79 9.06 -5.74
CA ILE A 183 -4.20 8.54 -7.03
C ILE A 183 -3.25 7.38 -7.36
N TYR A 184 -3.81 6.20 -7.58
CA TYR A 184 -3.05 4.99 -7.88
C TYR A 184 -2.95 4.80 -9.38
N LEU A 185 -1.73 4.79 -9.91
CA LEU A 185 -1.47 4.43 -11.30
C LEU A 185 -1.32 2.91 -11.41
N MET A 186 -2.26 2.29 -12.10
CA MET A 186 -2.28 0.86 -12.39
C MET A 186 -1.91 0.62 -13.87
N GLY A 187 -1.10 -0.40 -14.12
CA GLY A 187 -0.75 -0.81 -15.49
C GLY A 187 -1.86 -1.59 -16.17
N PRO A 188 -1.71 -1.89 -17.50
CA PRO A 188 -2.69 -2.66 -18.25
C PRO A 188 -2.89 -4.10 -17.80
N ASP A 189 -2.03 -4.59 -16.92
CA ASP A 189 -2.12 -5.88 -16.23
C ASP A 189 -2.85 -5.79 -14.88
N GLY A 190 -3.43 -4.63 -14.56
CA GLY A 190 -4.09 -4.36 -13.29
C GLY A 190 -3.15 -4.22 -12.09
N ARG A 191 -1.83 -4.18 -12.29
CA ARG A 191 -0.85 -4.08 -11.20
C ARG A 191 -0.47 -2.63 -10.93
N PHE A 192 -0.20 -2.34 -9.66
CA PHE A 192 0.29 -1.04 -9.21
C PHE A 192 1.63 -0.68 -9.86
N ARG A 193 1.76 0.58 -10.28
CA ARG A 193 2.99 1.14 -10.87
C ARG A 193 3.53 2.31 -10.09
N SER A 194 2.66 3.22 -9.67
CA SER A 194 3.05 4.44 -8.93
C SER A 194 1.88 5.02 -8.16
N ALA A 195 2.18 5.87 -7.20
CA ALA A 195 1.22 6.72 -6.52
C ALA A 195 1.48 8.18 -6.90
N LEU A 196 0.41 8.91 -7.23
CA LEU A 196 0.46 10.34 -7.52
C LEU A 196 -0.29 11.10 -6.40
N GLY A 197 0.28 12.21 -5.96
CA GLY A 197 -0.41 13.16 -5.08
C GLY A 197 -1.44 13.97 -5.87
N HIS A 198 -2.55 14.30 -5.25
CA HIS A 198 -3.59 15.16 -5.83
C HIS A 198 -3.06 16.57 -6.18
N ASP A 199 -1.97 17.00 -5.55
CA ASP A 199 -1.31 18.30 -5.71
C ASP A 199 -0.13 18.31 -6.70
N LEU A 200 0.13 17.17 -7.36
CA LEU A 200 1.30 17.01 -8.26
C LEU A 200 1.26 17.94 -9.47
N GLY A 201 0.07 18.37 -9.88
CA GLY A 201 -0.16 19.17 -11.07
C GLY A 201 -0.14 18.36 -12.38
N PRO A 202 -0.90 18.83 -13.41
CA PRO A 202 -1.20 18.04 -14.60
C PRO A 202 0.04 17.61 -15.41
N ALA A 203 0.97 18.53 -15.65
CA ALA A 203 2.17 18.26 -16.44
C ALA A 203 3.11 17.23 -15.77
N ASN A 204 3.23 17.31 -14.42
CA ASN A 204 4.02 16.35 -13.67
C ASN A 204 3.33 14.98 -13.63
N ALA A 205 2.01 14.95 -13.47
CA ALA A 205 1.24 13.71 -13.51
C ALA A 205 1.37 13.02 -14.88
N ALA A 206 1.21 13.74 -15.99
CA ALA A 206 1.40 13.22 -17.34
C ALA A 206 2.81 12.62 -17.50
N ARG A 207 3.85 13.32 -17.08
CA ARG A 207 5.25 12.82 -17.15
C ARG A 207 5.45 11.52 -16.35
N VAL A 208 4.87 11.40 -15.15
CA VAL A 208 4.95 10.16 -14.35
C VAL A 208 4.26 9.00 -15.09
N ILE A 209 3.09 9.25 -15.67
CA ILE A 209 2.34 8.27 -16.46
C ILE A 209 3.17 7.83 -17.67
N GLU A 210 3.69 8.76 -18.47
CA GLU A 210 4.54 8.46 -19.63
C GLU A 210 5.79 7.65 -19.27
N GLN A 211 6.45 8.00 -18.15
CA GLN A 211 7.59 7.24 -17.63
C GLN A 211 7.21 5.82 -17.21
N ALA A 212 6.02 5.63 -16.63
CA ALA A 212 5.53 4.31 -16.28
C ALA A 212 5.22 3.49 -17.56
N MET A 213 4.57 4.12 -18.54
CA MET A 213 4.26 3.52 -19.84
C MET A 213 5.51 3.10 -20.62
N ALA A 214 6.61 3.85 -20.50
CA ALA A 214 7.88 3.52 -21.16
C ALA A 214 8.62 2.34 -20.53
N ARG A 215 8.27 1.97 -19.29
CA ARG A 215 8.92 0.89 -18.51
C ARG A 215 8.12 -0.42 -18.48
N GLY A 216 6.86 -0.37 -18.80
CA GLY A 216 5.90 -1.48 -18.68
C GLY A 216 5.37 -1.96 -19.94
#